data_8d9e0173c592ded35d3ba5a31587891b
#
_entry.id   8d9e0173c592ded35d3ba5a31587891b
#
_cell.length_a   1.000
_cell.length_b   1.000
_cell.length_c   1.000
_cell.angle_alpha   90.00
_cell.angle_beta   90.00
_cell.angle_gamma   90.00
#
_symmetry.space_group_name_H-M   'P 1'
#
loop_
_entity.id
_entity.type
_entity.pdbx_description
1 polymer ?
#
loop_
_entity_poly.entity_id
_entity_poly.type
_entity_poly.pdbx_seq_one_letter_code
_entity_poly.pdbx_strand_id
1 'polypeptide(L)'
;MKVIKLLFQKMRQYDPKMLWMLAANAVSSALYPFIWVLVPAIILRYYKSWELWQLILLLAGAGILAMLFGFIVEWLQGNYRMRMNTVRYNLIHDLTEATLRMPYGNTLKPDMLDRIEFARNTVSNTQQGAGGIMLRFLPLFGEILAVFGFIGVLSSLSPWMLLVIAVLLITHFWGYKTIANVQEKAWQAFAPYWRRVYDMTNISHDPLRKKDILLYNTWEMLKTYILGFMQKFL
;
A
#
# COMPACT_ATOMS: atom_id res chain seq x y z
N MET A 1 6.65 -1.90 -15.90
CA MET A 1 6.46 -0.49 -16.34
C MET A 1 5.10 -0.23 -17.00
N LYS A 2 4.55 -1.12 -17.85
CA LYS A 2 3.24 -0.89 -18.55
C LYS A 2 2.07 -0.70 -17.56
N VAL A 3 2.00 -1.50 -16.47
CA VAL A 3 0.91 -1.42 -15.47
C VAL A 3 0.91 -0.10 -14.72
N ILE A 4 2.09 0.39 -14.30
CA ILE A 4 2.23 1.67 -13.58
C ILE A 4 1.75 2.82 -14.48
N LYS A 5 2.19 2.84 -15.75
CA LYS A 5 1.75 3.85 -16.72
C LYS A 5 0.23 3.83 -16.91
N LEU A 6 -0.35 2.64 -17.02
CA LEU A 6 -1.80 2.46 -17.13
C LEU A 6 -2.53 3.02 -15.90
N LEU A 7 -2.05 2.71 -14.70
CA LEU A 7 -2.66 3.21 -13.45
C LEU A 7 -2.60 4.75 -13.38
N PHE A 8 -1.45 5.36 -13.69
CA PHE A 8 -1.34 6.81 -13.74
C PHE A 8 -2.28 7.43 -14.77
N GLN A 9 -2.41 6.81 -15.94
CA GLN A 9 -3.33 7.26 -16.97
C GLN A 9 -4.80 7.18 -16.49
N LYS A 10 -5.17 6.10 -15.82
CA LYS A 10 -6.52 5.91 -15.25
C LYS A 10 -6.78 6.86 -14.07
N MET A 11 -5.79 7.07 -13.19
CA MET A 11 -5.88 8.09 -12.13
C MET A 11 -6.12 9.48 -12.72
N ARG A 12 -5.38 9.85 -13.76
CA ARG A 12 -5.57 11.14 -14.46
C ARG A 12 -6.93 11.26 -15.13
N GLN A 13 -7.44 10.15 -15.69
CA GLN A 13 -8.72 10.12 -16.39
C GLN A 13 -9.91 10.26 -15.43
N TYR A 14 -9.90 9.52 -14.31
CA TYR A 14 -11.03 9.45 -13.39
C TYR A 14 -10.98 10.52 -12.29
N ASP A 15 -9.80 10.85 -11.79
CA ASP A 15 -9.63 11.89 -10.77
C ASP A 15 -8.27 12.58 -10.85
N PRO A 16 -8.11 13.64 -11.65
CA PRO A 16 -6.85 14.35 -11.78
C PRO A 16 -6.37 15.00 -10.47
N LYS A 17 -7.29 15.31 -9.53
CA LYS A 17 -6.95 15.89 -8.23
C LYS A 17 -6.14 14.92 -7.37
N MET A 18 -6.28 13.62 -7.61
CA MET A 18 -5.52 12.58 -6.92
C MET A 18 -4.01 12.71 -7.19
N LEU A 19 -3.61 13.05 -8.43
CA LEU A 19 -2.21 13.26 -8.78
C LEU A 19 -1.61 14.51 -8.08
N TRP A 20 -2.39 15.57 -7.98
CA TRP A 20 -1.98 16.75 -7.22
C TRP A 20 -1.80 16.44 -5.72
N MET A 21 -2.73 15.70 -5.13
CA MET A 21 -2.60 15.27 -3.73
C MET A 21 -1.38 14.37 -3.50
N LEU A 22 -1.06 13.50 -4.47
CA LEU A 22 0.13 12.68 -4.44
C LEU A 22 1.41 13.55 -4.41
N ALA A 23 1.49 14.56 -5.28
CA ALA A 23 2.62 15.48 -5.34
C ALA A 23 2.74 16.33 -4.06
N ALA A 24 1.62 16.89 -3.59
CA ALA A 24 1.59 17.68 -2.35
C ALA A 24 1.99 16.84 -1.12
N ASN A 25 1.48 15.60 -1.03
CA ASN A 25 1.87 14.68 0.04
C ASN A 25 3.36 14.32 -0.03
N ALA A 26 3.89 14.08 -1.23
CA ALA A 26 5.31 13.76 -1.39
C ALA A 26 6.22 14.87 -0.88
N VAL A 27 5.89 16.13 -1.19
CA VAL A 27 6.64 17.29 -0.69
C VAL A 27 6.48 17.45 0.83
N SER A 28 5.25 17.39 1.33
CA SER A 28 4.98 17.58 2.77
C SER A 28 5.60 16.47 3.62
N SER A 29 5.49 15.21 3.20
CA SER A 29 6.07 14.07 3.91
C SER A 29 7.59 14.04 3.83
N ALA A 30 8.19 14.56 2.75
CA ALA A 30 9.64 14.69 2.64
C ALA A 30 10.18 15.78 3.58
N LEU A 31 9.47 16.89 3.75
CA LEU A 31 9.90 17.99 4.61
C LEU A 31 9.72 17.70 6.10
N TYR A 32 8.71 16.93 6.46
CA TYR A 32 8.38 16.64 7.85
C TYR A 32 9.54 16.10 8.71
N PRO A 33 10.33 15.10 8.26
CA PRO A 33 11.45 14.59 9.04
C PRO A 33 12.57 15.60 9.26
N PHE A 34 12.74 16.58 8.36
CA PHE A 34 13.80 17.59 8.50
C PHE A 34 13.58 18.51 9.68
N ILE A 35 12.35 18.75 10.12
CA ILE A 35 12.05 19.53 11.31
C ILE A 35 12.76 18.89 12.52
N TRP A 36 12.67 17.58 12.67
CA TRP A 36 13.27 16.83 13.78
C TRP A 36 14.79 16.70 13.70
N VAL A 37 15.38 16.86 12.52
CA VAL A 37 16.84 16.87 12.34
C VAL A 37 17.40 18.28 12.57
N LEU A 38 16.74 19.32 12.07
CA LEU A 38 17.21 20.69 12.16
C LEU A 38 17.13 21.26 13.57
N VAL A 39 16.08 20.92 14.34
CA VAL A 39 15.89 21.46 15.69
C VAL A 39 17.06 21.11 16.63
N PRO A 40 17.47 19.83 16.80
CA PRO A 40 18.66 19.51 17.60
C PRO A 40 19.93 20.17 17.08
N ALA A 41 20.11 20.25 15.76
CA ALA A 41 21.29 20.86 15.17
C ALA A 41 21.39 22.36 15.50
N ILE A 42 20.27 23.08 15.46
CA ILE A 42 20.20 24.50 15.86
C ILE A 42 20.48 24.66 17.35
N ILE A 43 19.87 23.81 18.19
CA ILE A 43 20.08 23.83 19.65
C ILE A 43 21.56 23.63 19.96
N LEU A 44 22.19 22.60 19.41
CA LEU A 44 23.62 22.31 19.64
C LEU A 44 24.53 23.44 19.18
N ARG A 45 24.17 24.15 18.12
CA ARG A 45 24.96 25.27 17.60
C ARG A 45 24.89 26.52 18.51
N TYR A 46 23.73 26.79 19.10
CA TYR A 46 23.46 28.06 19.77
C TYR A 46 23.25 27.94 21.28
N TYR A 47 23.33 26.72 21.90
CA TYR A 47 23.01 26.51 23.32
C TYR A 47 23.87 27.35 24.28
N LYS A 48 25.09 27.76 23.88
CA LYS A 48 25.99 28.57 24.69
C LYS A 48 25.69 30.08 24.61
N SER A 49 25.05 30.53 23.52
CA SER A 49 24.81 31.94 23.25
C SER A 49 23.36 32.37 23.48
N TRP A 50 22.45 31.40 23.59
CA TRP A 50 21.02 31.67 23.72
C TRP A 50 20.57 31.57 25.20
N GLU A 51 19.63 32.43 25.56
CA GLU A 51 18.95 32.36 26.83
C GLU A 51 17.89 31.25 26.83
N LEU A 52 17.56 30.73 27.99
CA LEU A 52 16.64 29.62 28.19
C LEU A 52 15.28 29.82 27.48
N TRP A 53 14.76 31.04 27.53
CA TRP A 53 13.47 31.39 26.92
C TRP A 53 13.51 31.29 25.36
N GLN A 54 14.64 31.61 24.73
CA GLN A 54 14.82 31.51 23.28
C GLN A 54 14.83 30.04 22.83
N LEU A 55 15.42 29.16 23.63
CA LEU A 55 15.38 27.73 23.39
C LEU A 55 13.96 27.16 23.54
N ILE A 56 13.22 27.59 24.53
CA ILE A 56 11.83 27.21 24.73
C ILE A 56 10.97 27.68 23.56
N LEU A 57 11.17 28.89 23.07
CA LEU A 57 10.44 29.47 21.95
C LEU A 57 10.75 28.73 20.64
N LEU A 58 12.02 28.35 20.43
CA LEU A 58 12.41 27.51 19.31
C LEU A 58 11.71 26.15 19.34
N LEU A 59 11.72 25.48 20.49
CA LEU A 59 11.08 24.18 20.66
C LEU A 59 9.56 24.26 20.47
N ALA A 60 8.92 25.28 21.04
CA ALA A 60 7.49 25.51 20.88
C ALA A 60 7.14 25.77 19.40
N GLY A 61 7.91 26.63 18.73
CA GLY A 61 7.74 26.92 17.30
C GLY A 61 7.93 25.68 16.42
N ALA A 62 8.97 24.90 16.69
CA ALA A 62 9.20 23.64 15.98
C ALA A 62 8.09 22.62 16.23
N GLY A 63 7.58 22.53 17.46
CA GLY A 63 6.44 21.68 17.80
C GLY A 63 5.16 22.07 17.04
N ILE A 64 4.87 23.38 16.98
CA ILE A 64 3.72 23.88 16.20
C ILE A 64 3.89 23.58 14.71
N LEU A 65 5.08 23.82 14.16
CA LEU A 65 5.36 23.48 12.75
C LEU A 65 5.22 21.98 12.48
N ALA A 66 5.74 21.15 13.36
CA ALA A 66 5.62 19.69 13.23
C ALA A 66 4.15 19.23 13.27
N MET A 67 3.34 19.81 14.17
CA MET A 67 1.90 19.53 14.25
C MET A 67 1.17 19.96 12.96
N LEU A 68 1.47 21.14 12.43
CA LEU A 68 0.86 21.63 11.19
C LEU A 68 1.23 20.75 9.99
N PHE A 69 2.50 20.41 9.84
CA PHE A 69 2.93 19.51 8.77
C PHE A 69 2.35 18.10 8.93
N GLY A 70 2.34 17.56 10.14
CA GLY A 70 1.70 16.27 10.45
C GLY A 70 0.22 16.27 10.09
N PHE A 71 -0.52 17.30 10.46
CA PHE A 71 -1.93 17.46 10.10
C PHE A 71 -2.13 17.53 8.57
N ILE A 72 -1.30 18.29 7.84
CA ILE A 72 -1.36 18.40 6.38
C ILE A 72 -1.12 17.03 5.74
N VAL A 73 -0.11 16.30 6.18
CA VAL A 73 0.22 14.96 5.67
C VAL A 73 -0.94 14.00 5.89
N GLU A 74 -1.48 13.91 7.10
CA GLU A 74 -2.61 13.03 7.42
C GLU A 74 -3.88 13.41 6.65
N TRP A 75 -4.17 14.70 6.52
CA TRP A 75 -5.30 15.19 5.74
C TRP A 75 -5.17 14.82 4.25
N LEU A 76 -3.98 15.01 3.66
CA LEU A 76 -3.71 14.62 2.27
C LEU A 76 -3.83 13.12 2.07
N GLN A 77 -3.30 12.32 3.00
CA GLN A 77 -3.38 10.85 2.94
C GLN A 77 -4.83 10.36 3.05
N GLY A 78 -5.62 10.91 3.97
CA GLY A 78 -7.03 10.57 4.14
C GLY A 78 -7.85 10.85 2.86
N ASN A 79 -7.68 12.05 2.30
CA ASN A 79 -8.36 12.44 1.07
C ASN A 79 -7.89 11.62 -0.14
N TYR A 80 -6.59 11.29 -0.23
CA TYR A 80 -6.06 10.43 -1.28
C TYR A 80 -6.68 9.03 -1.22
N ARG A 81 -6.78 8.43 -0.03
CA ARG A 81 -7.40 7.10 0.14
C ARG A 81 -8.87 7.08 -0.29
N MET A 82 -9.63 8.13 0.02
CA MET A 82 -11.03 8.26 -0.44
C MET A 82 -11.11 8.33 -1.98
N ARG A 83 -10.28 9.15 -2.60
CA ARG A 83 -10.23 9.31 -4.06
C ARG A 83 -9.72 8.05 -4.76
N MET A 84 -8.79 7.34 -4.16
CA MET A 84 -8.33 6.03 -4.63
C MET A 84 -9.50 5.05 -4.75
N ASN A 85 -10.43 5.04 -3.79
CA ASN A 85 -11.62 4.21 -3.87
C ASN A 85 -12.48 4.57 -5.09
N THR A 86 -12.65 5.86 -5.40
CA THR A 86 -13.36 6.30 -6.59
C THR A 86 -12.72 5.77 -7.87
N VAL A 87 -11.40 5.90 -8.01
CA VAL A 87 -10.67 5.34 -9.16
C VAL A 87 -10.84 3.82 -9.24
N ARG A 88 -10.77 3.14 -8.11
CA ARG A 88 -10.96 1.69 -8.03
C ARG A 88 -12.36 1.25 -8.46
N TYR A 89 -13.39 1.93 -8.00
CA TYR A 89 -14.78 1.64 -8.42
C TYR A 89 -14.97 1.84 -9.92
N ASN A 90 -14.38 2.87 -10.50
CA ASN A 90 -14.42 3.07 -11.95
C ASN A 90 -13.67 1.95 -12.71
N LEU A 91 -12.55 1.45 -12.17
CA LEU A 91 -11.86 0.30 -12.75
C LEU A 91 -12.71 -0.99 -12.67
N ILE A 92 -13.44 -1.20 -11.57
CA ILE A 92 -14.39 -2.31 -11.42
C ILE A 92 -15.52 -2.15 -12.45
N HIS A 93 -16.03 -0.93 -12.64
CA HIS A 93 -17.05 -0.65 -13.62
C HIS A 93 -16.56 -0.96 -15.05
N ASP A 94 -15.35 -0.49 -15.42
CA ASP A 94 -14.74 -0.80 -16.72
C ASP A 94 -14.62 -2.33 -16.95
N LEU A 95 -14.21 -3.07 -15.91
CA LEU A 95 -14.09 -4.53 -15.99
C LEU A 95 -15.46 -5.18 -16.18
N THR A 96 -16.47 -4.72 -15.44
CA THR A 96 -17.84 -5.23 -15.53
C THR A 96 -18.42 -4.95 -16.92
N GLU A 97 -18.24 -3.74 -17.43
CA GLU A 97 -18.68 -3.37 -18.77
C GLU A 97 -17.99 -4.23 -19.85
N ALA A 98 -16.67 -4.43 -19.74
CA ALA A 98 -15.94 -5.29 -20.67
C ALA A 98 -16.43 -6.75 -20.61
N THR A 99 -16.77 -7.25 -19.43
CA THR A 99 -17.32 -8.60 -19.25
C THR A 99 -18.71 -8.74 -19.85
N LEU A 100 -19.59 -7.74 -19.65
CA LEU A 100 -20.97 -7.73 -20.18
C LEU A 100 -20.98 -7.61 -21.74
N ARG A 101 -20.02 -6.89 -22.29
CA ARG A 101 -19.89 -6.74 -23.75
C ARG A 101 -19.22 -7.96 -24.42
N MET A 102 -18.72 -8.91 -23.65
CA MET A 102 -18.05 -10.09 -24.17
C MET A 102 -19.06 -11.04 -24.82
N PRO A 103 -18.72 -11.66 -25.96
CA PRO A 103 -19.57 -12.69 -26.58
C PRO A 103 -19.84 -13.84 -25.62
N TYR A 104 -21.08 -14.30 -25.53
CA TYR A 104 -21.51 -15.34 -24.58
C TYR A 104 -20.67 -16.61 -24.64
N GLY A 105 -20.27 -17.08 -25.84
CA GLY A 105 -19.40 -18.24 -25.97
C GLY A 105 -18.03 -18.11 -25.32
N ASN A 106 -17.55 -16.90 -25.05
CA ASN A 106 -16.29 -16.68 -24.33
C ASN A 106 -16.49 -16.70 -22.81
N THR A 107 -17.68 -16.32 -22.33
CA THR A 107 -17.98 -16.35 -20.88
C THR A 107 -18.12 -17.77 -20.34
N LEU A 108 -18.27 -18.77 -21.19
CA LEU A 108 -18.35 -20.18 -20.80
C LEU A 108 -16.98 -20.89 -20.78
N LYS A 109 -15.91 -20.24 -21.29
CA LYS A 109 -14.57 -20.83 -21.31
C LYS A 109 -13.93 -20.73 -19.92
N PRO A 110 -13.45 -21.86 -19.33
CA PRO A 110 -12.82 -21.85 -18.02
C PRO A 110 -11.66 -20.85 -17.91
N ASP A 111 -10.78 -20.81 -18.91
CA ASP A 111 -9.64 -19.89 -18.95
C ASP A 111 -10.06 -18.41 -18.91
N MET A 112 -11.21 -18.09 -19.50
CA MET A 112 -11.71 -16.73 -19.50
C MET A 112 -12.33 -16.36 -18.17
N LEU A 113 -13.04 -17.29 -17.54
CA LEU A 113 -13.58 -17.12 -16.18
C LEU A 113 -12.44 -16.90 -15.17
N ASP A 114 -11.38 -17.68 -15.26
CA ASP A 114 -10.19 -17.53 -14.41
C ASP A 114 -9.52 -16.14 -14.61
N ARG A 115 -9.45 -15.66 -15.85
CA ARG A 115 -8.92 -14.31 -16.15
C ARG A 115 -9.81 -13.20 -15.61
N ILE A 116 -11.12 -13.33 -15.72
CA ILE A 116 -12.09 -12.35 -15.18
C ILE A 116 -11.98 -12.32 -13.65
N GLU A 117 -11.93 -13.47 -13.00
CA GLU A 117 -11.79 -13.56 -11.54
C GLU A 117 -10.45 -13.00 -11.06
N PHE A 118 -9.36 -13.31 -11.75
CA PHE A 118 -8.05 -12.72 -11.47
C PHE A 118 -8.07 -11.19 -11.62
N ALA A 119 -8.66 -10.68 -12.70
CA ALA A 119 -8.78 -9.24 -12.92
C ALA A 119 -9.65 -8.59 -11.84
N ARG A 120 -10.77 -9.21 -11.48
CA ARG A 120 -11.67 -8.76 -10.41
C ARG A 120 -10.95 -8.68 -9.08
N ASN A 121 -10.23 -9.73 -8.68
CA ASN A 121 -9.47 -9.76 -7.44
C ASN A 121 -8.35 -8.72 -7.43
N THR A 122 -7.69 -8.50 -8.58
CA THR A 122 -6.65 -7.47 -8.72
C THR A 122 -7.20 -6.05 -8.52
N VAL A 123 -8.43 -5.77 -8.94
CA VAL A 123 -9.02 -4.44 -8.86
C VAL A 123 -9.81 -4.24 -7.57
N SER A 124 -10.51 -5.29 -7.07
CA SER A 124 -11.35 -5.20 -5.88
C SER A 124 -10.55 -5.12 -4.56
N ASN A 125 -9.34 -5.69 -4.52
CA ASN A 125 -8.54 -5.68 -3.31
C ASN A 125 -7.89 -4.30 -3.07
N THR A 126 -8.04 -3.78 -1.85
CA THR A 126 -7.48 -2.47 -1.48
C THR A 126 -5.99 -2.54 -1.17
N GLN A 127 -5.51 -3.66 -0.62
CA GLN A 127 -4.12 -3.81 -0.18
C GLN A 127 -3.21 -4.51 -1.18
N GLN A 128 -3.80 -5.19 -2.17
CA GLN A 128 -3.10 -5.94 -3.21
C GLN A 128 -3.52 -5.46 -4.60
N GLY A 129 -2.81 -5.90 -5.63
CA GLY A 129 -3.13 -5.54 -7.01
C GLY A 129 -3.07 -4.03 -7.28
N ALA A 130 -4.04 -3.51 -8.01
CA ALA A 130 -4.10 -2.12 -8.41
C ALA A 130 -4.26 -1.17 -7.20
N GLY A 131 -5.11 -1.55 -6.23
CA GLY A 131 -5.31 -0.77 -5.01
C GLY A 131 -4.04 -0.69 -4.17
N GLY A 132 -3.36 -1.81 -3.95
CA GLY A 132 -2.10 -1.86 -3.21
C GLY A 132 -0.98 -1.05 -3.86
N ILE A 133 -0.89 -1.05 -5.19
CA ILE A 133 0.08 -0.22 -5.92
C ILE A 133 -0.23 1.27 -5.71
N MET A 134 -1.48 1.69 -5.88
CA MET A 134 -1.89 3.08 -5.68
C MET A 134 -1.64 3.55 -4.23
N LEU A 135 -1.90 2.71 -3.23
CA LEU A 135 -1.62 3.02 -1.82
C LEU A 135 -0.14 3.25 -1.55
N ARG A 136 0.72 2.43 -2.17
CA ARG A 136 2.18 2.53 -1.98
C ARG A 136 2.82 3.69 -2.70
N PHE A 137 2.17 4.27 -3.72
CA PHE A 137 2.68 5.49 -4.35
C PHE A 137 2.73 6.66 -3.39
N LEU A 138 1.81 6.71 -2.42
CA LEU A 138 1.71 7.84 -1.52
C LEU A 138 2.97 8.04 -0.66
N PRO A 139 3.47 7.04 0.09
CA PRO A 139 4.72 7.17 0.83
C PRO A 139 5.96 7.16 -0.08
N LEU A 140 5.95 6.37 -1.16
CA LEU A 140 7.12 6.14 -2.00
C LEU A 140 7.76 7.43 -2.52
N PHE A 141 6.95 8.34 -3.06
CA PHE A 141 7.47 9.60 -3.60
C PHE A 141 8.03 10.52 -2.51
N GLY A 142 7.39 10.54 -1.34
CA GLY A 142 7.88 11.30 -0.18
C GLY A 142 9.20 10.74 0.35
N GLU A 143 9.30 9.42 0.46
CA GLU A 143 10.51 8.73 0.91
C GLU A 143 11.68 8.94 -0.05
N ILE A 144 11.45 8.88 -1.37
CA ILE A 144 12.49 9.17 -2.37
C ILE A 144 13.01 10.61 -2.21
N LEU A 145 12.12 11.59 -2.09
CA LEU A 145 12.51 12.97 -1.89
C LEU A 145 13.25 13.18 -0.56
N ALA A 146 12.80 12.55 0.51
CA ALA A 146 13.45 12.59 1.82
C ALA A 146 14.87 12.01 1.75
N VAL A 147 15.08 10.89 1.07
CA VAL A 147 16.41 10.29 0.89
C VAL A 147 17.37 11.26 0.18
N PHE A 148 16.94 11.93 -0.89
CA PHE A 148 17.76 12.94 -1.56
C PHE A 148 18.10 14.10 -0.63
N GLY A 149 17.14 14.57 0.15
CA GLY A 149 17.37 15.61 1.13
C GLY A 149 18.35 15.20 2.23
N PHE A 150 18.22 13.99 2.78
CA PHE A 150 19.16 13.45 3.78
C PHE A 150 20.55 13.26 3.20
N ILE A 151 20.70 12.79 1.97
CA ILE A 151 22.00 12.70 1.30
C ILE A 151 22.65 14.09 1.25
N GLY A 152 21.89 15.14 0.89
CA GLY A 152 22.38 16.52 0.87
C GLY A 152 22.88 17.00 2.25
N VAL A 153 22.10 16.77 3.30
CA VAL A 153 22.48 17.15 4.67
C VAL A 153 23.69 16.37 5.17
N LEU A 154 23.72 15.07 4.97
CA LEU A 154 24.80 14.21 5.45
C LEU A 154 26.12 14.40 4.69
N SER A 155 26.05 14.70 3.40
CA SER A 155 27.26 15.02 2.61
C SER A 155 27.95 16.28 3.10
N SER A 156 27.19 17.25 3.64
CA SER A 156 27.74 18.47 4.24
C SER A 156 28.42 18.25 5.60
N LEU A 157 28.08 17.17 6.30
CA LEU A 157 28.65 16.82 7.62
C LEU A 157 29.91 15.96 7.47
N SER A 158 29.83 14.86 6.75
CA SER A 158 30.95 13.94 6.54
C SER A 158 30.69 12.99 5.36
N PRO A 159 31.60 12.90 4.37
CA PRO A 159 31.48 11.96 3.26
C PRO A 159 31.42 10.48 3.69
N TRP A 160 32.07 10.14 4.82
CA TRP A 160 32.07 8.78 5.37
C TRP A 160 30.66 8.30 5.80
N MET A 161 29.80 9.22 6.23
CA MET A 161 28.41 8.89 6.58
C MET A 161 27.63 8.40 5.37
N LEU A 162 27.90 8.93 4.18
CA LEU A 162 27.27 8.45 2.95
C LEU A 162 27.61 7.00 2.65
N LEU A 163 28.88 6.61 2.90
CA LEU A 163 29.32 5.22 2.69
C LEU A 163 28.57 4.27 3.65
N VAL A 164 28.47 4.62 4.92
CA VAL A 164 27.71 3.82 5.91
C VAL A 164 26.25 3.67 5.48
N ILE A 165 25.61 4.75 5.04
CA ILE A 165 24.22 4.71 4.57
C ILE A 165 24.09 3.85 3.31
N ALA A 166 25.02 3.98 2.36
CA ALA A 166 25.01 3.15 1.16
C ALA A 166 25.09 1.66 1.49
N VAL A 167 25.96 1.27 2.44
CA VAL A 167 26.05 -0.11 2.91
C VAL A 167 24.74 -0.57 3.56
N LEU A 168 24.14 0.25 4.43
CA LEU A 168 22.87 -0.07 5.07
C LEU A 168 21.74 -0.21 4.05
N LEU A 169 21.66 0.65 3.05
CA LEU A 169 20.65 0.56 1.98
C LEU A 169 20.81 -0.70 1.14
N ILE A 170 22.05 -1.05 0.78
CA ILE A 170 22.35 -2.29 0.03
C ILE A 170 21.93 -3.52 0.85
N THR A 171 22.32 -3.56 2.12
CA THR A 171 21.98 -4.68 3.02
C THR A 171 20.46 -4.80 3.19
N HIS A 172 19.76 -3.67 3.37
CA HIS A 172 18.30 -3.64 3.49
C HIS A 172 17.62 -4.10 2.19
N PHE A 173 18.10 -3.66 1.04
CA PHE A 173 17.59 -4.07 -0.26
C PHE A 173 17.74 -5.59 -0.47
N TRP A 174 18.87 -6.16 -0.13
CA TRP A 174 19.10 -7.61 -0.23
C TRP A 174 18.20 -8.39 0.72
N GLY A 175 18.08 -7.94 1.96
CA GLY A 175 17.16 -8.53 2.94
C GLY A 175 15.72 -8.51 2.45
N TYR A 176 15.25 -7.36 1.96
CA TYR A 176 13.90 -7.22 1.42
C TYR A 176 13.66 -8.13 0.20
N LYS A 177 14.61 -8.19 -0.74
CA LYS A 177 14.52 -9.07 -1.91
C LYS A 177 14.43 -10.54 -1.52
N THR A 178 15.20 -10.96 -0.52
CA THR A 178 15.15 -12.34 -0.02
C THR A 178 13.81 -12.66 0.61
N ILE A 179 13.28 -11.77 1.46
CA ILE A 179 11.96 -11.91 2.09
C ILE A 179 10.86 -11.94 1.03
N ALA A 180 10.90 -11.03 0.04
CA ALA A 180 9.93 -10.99 -1.03
C ALA A 180 9.89 -12.28 -1.85
N ASN A 181 11.07 -12.85 -2.18
CA ASN A 181 11.16 -14.12 -2.90
C ASN A 181 10.61 -15.30 -2.08
N VAL A 182 10.86 -15.31 -0.77
CA VAL A 182 10.31 -16.35 0.14
C VAL A 182 8.79 -16.21 0.24
N GLN A 183 8.29 -14.99 0.41
CA GLN A 183 6.85 -14.73 0.45
C GLN A 183 6.15 -15.11 -0.85
N GLU A 184 6.76 -14.78 -2.00
CA GLU A 184 6.20 -15.13 -3.31
C GLU A 184 6.10 -16.66 -3.49
N LYS A 185 7.17 -17.39 -3.17
CA LYS A 185 7.17 -18.87 -3.22
C LYS A 185 6.16 -19.48 -2.27
N ALA A 186 6.09 -18.97 -1.03
CA ALA A 186 5.10 -19.40 -0.07
C ALA A 186 3.68 -19.14 -0.59
N TRP A 187 3.42 -17.95 -1.13
CA TRP A 187 2.12 -17.59 -1.69
C TRP A 187 1.71 -18.47 -2.88
N GLN A 188 2.66 -18.76 -3.79
CA GLN A 188 2.39 -19.68 -4.89
C GLN A 188 2.05 -21.10 -4.42
N ALA A 189 2.73 -21.57 -3.38
CA ALA A 189 2.43 -22.87 -2.79
C ALA A 189 1.07 -22.90 -2.06
N PHE A 190 0.65 -21.78 -1.45
CA PHE A 190 -0.62 -21.67 -0.70
C PHE A 190 -1.83 -21.34 -1.56
N ALA A 191 -1.65 -20.69 -2.71
CA ALA A 191 -2.75 -20.21 -3.55
C ALA A 191 -3.81 -21.31 -3.89
N PRO A 192 -3.45 -22.55 -4.29
CA PRO A 192 -4.43 -23.59 -4.60
C PRO A 192 -5.24 -24.06 -3.37
N TYR A 193 -4.62 -24.04 -2.19
CA TYR A 193 -5.30 -24.40 -0.94
C TYR A 193 -6.23 -23.27 -0.51
N TRP A 194 -5.77 -22.02 -0.56
CA TRP A 194 -6.56 -20.85 -0.22
C TRP A 194 -7.82 -20.74 -1.06
N ARG A 195 -7.72 -21.00 -2.37
CA ARG A 195 -8.89 -21.04 -3.25
C ARG A 195 -9.93 -22.04 -2.80
N ARG A 196 -9.52 -23.26 -2.42
CA ARG A 196 -10.44 -24.28 -1.94
C ARG A 196 -11.13 -23.91 -0.62
N VAL A 197 -10.38 -23.34 0.32
CA VAL A 197 -10.95 -22.84 1.59
C VAL A 197 -11.95 -21.72 1.31
N TYR A 198 -11.62 -20.79 0.43
CA TYR A 198 -12.48 -19.68 0.06
C TYR A 198 -13.77 -20.16 -0.62
N ASP A 199 -13.68 -21.08 -1.56
CA ASP A 199 -14.84 -21.68 -2.24
C ASP A 199 -15.76 -22.38 -1.25
N MET A 200 -15.21 -23.16 -0.31
CA MET A 200 -15.98 -23.83 0.73
C MET A 200 -16.64 -22.84 1.71
N THR A 201 -15.93 -21.79 2.07
CA THR A 201 -16.47 -20.72 2.93
C THR A 201 -17.62 -20.00 2.23
N ASN A 202 -17.48 -19.68 0.94
CA ASN A 202 -18.56 -19.06 0.16
C ASN A 202 -19.80 -19.96 0.06
N ILE A 203 -19.61 -21.27 -0.14
CA ILE A 203 -20.70 -22.23 -0.14
C ILE A 203 -21.43 -22.22 1.21
N SER A 204 -20.72 -22.16 2.33
CA SER A 204 -21.32 -22.15 3.67
C SER A 204 -22.05 -20.86 4.01
N HIS A 205 -21.70 -19.74 3.38
CA HIS A 205 -22.33 -18.42 3.58
C HIS A 205 -23.46 -18.14 2.57
N ASP A 206 -23.64 -18.97 1.53
CA ASP A 206 -24.69 -18.79 0.55
C ASP A 206 -26.08 -19.12 1.14
N PRO A 207 -27.00 -18.14 1.27
CA PRO A 207 -28.32 -18.37 1.83
C PRO A 207 -29.14 -19.42 1.06
N LEU A 208 -28.93 -19.54 -0.26
CA LEU A 208 -29.64 -20.49 -1.12
C LEU A 208 -29.22 -21.93 -0.80
N ARG A 209 -27.96 -22.13 -0.46
CA ARG A 209 -27.38 -23.44 -0.12
C ARG A 209 -27.56 -23.82 1.35
N LYS A 210 -27.87 -22.83 2.20
CA LYS A 210 -28.08 -23.07 3.64
C LYS A 210 -29.14 -24.11 3.90
N LYS A 211 -30.24 -24.14 3.12
CA LYS A 211 -31.30 -25.14 3.20
C LYS A 211 -30.77 -26.54 2.95
N ASP A 212 -29.95 -26.73 1.94
CA ASP A 212 -29.38 -28.04 1.59
C ASP A 212 -28.36 -28.50 2.63
N ILE A 213 -27.53 -27.58 3.14
CA ILE A 213 -26.56 -27.85 4.22
C ILE A 213 -27.29 -28.36 5.47
N LEU A 214 -28.41 -27.73 5.84
CA LEU A 214 -29.21 -28.14 7.00
C LEU A 214 -29.96 -29.44 6.73
N LEU A 215 -30.58 -29.61 5.55
CA LEU A 215 -31.38 -30.78 5.20
C LEU A 215 -30.53 -32.06 5.14
N TYR A 216 -29.33 -31.98 4.58
CA TYR A 216 -28.41 -33.11 4.43
C TYR A 216 -27.39 -33.22 5.57
N ASN A 217 -27.46 -32.32 6.57
CA ASN A 217 -26.54 -32.28 7.72
C ASN A 217 -25.05 -32.30 7.30
N THR A 218 -24.71 -31.57 6.21
CA THR A 218 -23.36 -31.58 5.65
C THR A 218 -22.39 -30.62 6.36
N TRP A 219 -22.83 -29.97 7.43
CA TRP A 219 -22.02 -29.02 8.20
C TRP A 219 -20.73 -29.64 8.76
N GLU A 220 -20.82 -30.82 9.38
CA GLU A 220 -19.65 -31.50 9.96
C GLU A 220 -18.63 -31.89 8.88
N MET A 221 -19.08 -32.27 7.69
CA MET A 221 -18.24 -32.55 6.55
C MET A 221 -17.52 -31.29 6.08
N LEU A 222 -18.24 -30.18 5.91
CA LEU A 222 -17.65 -28.88 5.51
C LEU A 222 -16.63 -28.39 6.53
N LYS A 223 -16.96 -28.47 7.82
CA LYS A 223 -16.08 -28.12 8.93
C LYS A 223 -14.79 -28.93 8.91
N THR A 224 -14.90 -30.26 8.79
CA THR A 224 -13.75 -31.16 8.73
C THR A 224 -12.87 -30.86 7.53
N TYR A 225 -13.48 -30.58 6.39
CA TYR A 225 -12.75 -30.19 5.16
C TYR A 225 -12.00 -28.88 5.33
N ILE A 226 -12.66 -27.84 5.84
CA ILE A 226 -12.05 -26.53 6.08
C ILE A 226 -10.91 -26.65 7.11
N LEU A 227 -11.14 -27.34 8.22
CA LEU A 227 -10.11 -27.54 9.26
C LEU A 227 -8.93 -28.37 8.73
N GLY A 228 -9.19 -29.42 7.95
CA GLY A 228 -8.13 -30.23 7.34
C GLY A 228 -7.27 -29.46 6.33
N PHE A 229 -7.83 -28.47 5.65
CA PHE A 229 -7.03 -27.54 4.83
C PHE A 229 -6.29 -26.53 5.68
N MET A 230 -6.91 -25.98 6.71
CA MET A 230 -6.26 -25.02 7.61
C MET A 230 -5.08 -25.63 8.37
N GLN A 231 -5.18 -26.89 8.81
CA GLN A 231 -4.06 -27.60 9.46
C GLN A 231 -2.85 -27.83 8.56
N LYS A 232 -3.02 -27.83 7.25
CA LYS A 232 -1.89 -27.87 6.30
C LYS A 232 -1.15 -26.54 6.15
N PHE A 233 -1.66 -25.47 6.77
CA PHE A 233 -1.05 -24.14 6.81
C PHE A 233 -0.23 -23.89 8.08
N LEU A 234 -0.44 -24.65 9.12
CA LEU A 234 0.30 -24.61 10.38
C LEU A 234 1.49 -25.57 10.35
#